data_72ba89cb10766d68b8d04a1b1c9eee59
#
_entry.id   72ba89cb10766d68b8d04a1b1c9eee59
#
_cell.length_a   1.000
_cell.length_b   1.000
_cell.length_c   1.000
_cell.angle_alpha   90.00
_cell.angle_beta   90.00
_cell.angle_gamma   90.00
#
_symmetry.space_group_name_H-M   'P 1'
#
loop_
_entity.id
_entity.type
_entity.pdbx_description
1 polymer ?
#
loop_
_entity_poly.entity_id
_entity_poly.type
_entity_poly.pdbx_seq_one_letter_code
_entity_poly.pdbx_strand_id
1 'polypeptide(L)'
;SVKASKDGIMKQVVPGYTELREQYELLWNIPNNKGYLQLVGIMQKFVDQSISANTNYDPAQFPNEKVPMKQLLQDLLTAYKYGVKTLYYHNTRDGASDQADDGGCEGGACKL
;
A
#
# COMPACT_ATOMS: atom_id res chain seq x y z
N SER A 1 5.32 -9.29 5.51
CA SER A 1 5.68 -7.93 5.95
C SER A 1 7.18 -7.84 6.20
N VAL A 2 7.77 -6.72 5.87
CA VAL A 2 9.19 -6.44 6.09
C VAL A 2 9.33 -5.17 6.93
N LYS A 3 10.32 -5.17 7.82
CA LYS A 3 10.65 -4.01 8.65
C LYS A 3 12.16 -3.78 8.57
N ALA A 4 12.56 -2.56 8.27
CA ALA A 4 13.96 -2.17 8.34
C ALA A 4 14.42 -2.09 9.81
N SER A 5 15.57 -2.63 10.13
CA SER A 5 16.23 -2.54 11.42
C SER A 5 17.69 -2.17 11.24
N LYS A 6 18.39 -1.91 12.35
CA LYS A 6 19.85 -1.66 12.31
C LYS A 6 20.65 -2.86 11.79
N ASP A 7 20.09 -4.06 11.93
CA ASP A 7 20.74 -5.31 11.55
C ASP A 7 20.25 -5.85 10.19
N GLY A 8 19.60 -5.00 9.40
CA GLY A 8 19.07 -5.34 8.09
C GLY A 8 17.54 -5.45 8.03
N ILE A 9 17.04 -6.17 7.04
CA ILE A 9 15.60 -6.34 6.80
C ILE A 9 15.07 -7.53 7.60
N MET A 10 14.15 -7.27 8.50
CA MET A 10 13.43 -8.32 9.24
C MET A 10 12.15 -8.69 8.50
N LYS A 11 12.06 -9.97 8.10
CA LYS A 11 10.81 -10.53 7.55
C LYS A 11 9.89 -10.92 8.71
N GLN A 12 8.65 -10.42 8.69
CA GLN A 12 7.63 -10.77 9.68
C GLN A 12 6.51 -11.55 9.01
N VAL A 13 6.13 -12.65 9.62
CA VAL A 13 5.01 -13.48 9.17
C VAL A 13 3.72 -12.97 9.82
N VAL A 14 2.64 -12.94 9.06
CA VAL A 14 1.32 -12.59 9.58
C VAL A 14 0.78 -13.70 10.49
N PRO A 15 -0.09 -13.37 11.48
CA PRO A 15 -0.67 -14.35 12.38
C PRO A 15 -1.39 -15.48 11.62
N GLY A 16 -1.23 -16.73 12.07
CA GLY A 16 -1.88 -17.89 11.46
C GLY A 16 -1.47 -18.16 10.00
N TYR A 17 -0.31 -17.71 9.58
CA TYR A 17 0.12 -17.83 8.17
C TYR A 17 0.07 -19.25 7.64
N THR A 18 0.44 -20.23 8.45
CA THR A 18 0.46 -21.65 8.03
C THR A 18 -0.94 -22.16 7.67
N GLU A 19 -1.94 -21.77 8.43
CA GLU A 19 -3.33 -22.26 8.31
C GLU A 19 -4.20 -21.36 7.41
N LEU A 20 -3.88 -20.05 7.38
CA LEU A 20 -4.71 -19.03 6.72
C LEU A 20 -4.06 -18.44 5.47
N ARG A 21 -2.95 -18.99 5.00
CA ARG A 21 -2.19 -18.46 3.88
C ARG A 21 -3.05 -18.13 2.66
N GLU A 22 -3.94 -19.06 2.29
CA GLU A 22 -4.80 -18.89 1.11
C GLU A 22 -5.94 -17.87 1.31
N GLN A 23 -6.15 -17.41 2.55
CA GLN A 23 -7.16 -16.40 2.89
C GLN A 23 -6.58 -14.99 2.99
N TYR A 24 -5.24 -14.85 3.00
CA TYR A 24 -4.59 -13.55 3.00
C TYR A 24 -4.50 -12.98 1.60
N GLU A 25 -4.97 -11.78 1.44
CA GLU A 25 -4.81 -10.98 0.23
C GLU A 25 -3.51 -10.17 0.33
N LEU A 26 -2.59 -10.41 -0.61
CA LEU A 26 -1.32 -9.68 -0.62
C LEU A 26 -1.53 -8.28 -1.19
N LEU A 27 -0.78 -7.31 -0.69
CA LEU A 27 -0.89 -5.90 -1.05
C LEU A 27 -0.93 -5.66 -2.56
N TRP A 28 -0.04 -6.30 -3.30
CA TRP A 28 0.07 -6.11 -4.75
C TRP A 28 -0.91 -6.96 -5.57
N ASN A 29 -1.68 -7.85 -4.93
CA ASN A 29 -2.69 -8.66 -5.58
C ASN A 29 -4.10 -8.07 -5.46
N ILE A 30 -4.27 -7.03 -4.63
CA ILE A 30 -5.57 -6.36 -4.50
C ILE A 30 -5.93 -5.65 -5.81
N PRO A 31 -7.16 -5.82 -6.32
CA PRO A 31 -7.55 -5.27 -7.62
C PRO A 31 -7.74 -3.75 -7.61
N ASN A 32 -7.98 -3.16 -6.46
CA ASN A 32 -8.16 -1.70 -6.27
C ASN A 32 -8.12 -1.34 -4.78
N ASN A 33 -8.04 -0.05 -4.49
CA ASN A 33 -7.98 0.45 -3.11
C ASN A 33 -9.35 0.66 -2.45
N LYS A 34 -10.45 0.35 -3.12
CA LYS A 34 -11.81 0.67 -2.65
C LYS A 34 -12.11 0.12 -1.24
N GLY A 35 -11.88 -1.18 -1.03
CA GLY A 35 -12.16 -1.82 0.26
C GLY A 35 -11.33 -1.21 1.39
N TYR A 36 -10.06 -0.98 1.15
CA TYR A 36 -9.16 -0.33 2.09
C TYR A 36 -9.61 1.10 2.43
N LEU A 37 -9.95 1.91 1.43
CA LEU A 37 -10.41 3.29 1.63
C LEU A 37 -11.76 3.35 2.36
N GLN A 38 -12.65 2.40 2.12
CA GLN A 38 -13.90 2.27 2.86
C GLN A 38 -13.64 1.99 4.34
N LEU A 39 -12.74 1.03 4.63
CA LEU A 39 -12.36 0.70 6.00
C LEU A 39 -11.73 1.90 6.71
N VAL A 40 -10.78 2.59 6.08
CA VAL A 40 -10.15 3.80 6.62
C VAL A 40 -11.20 4.88 6.88
N GLY A 41 -12.15 5.09 5.96
CA GLY A 41 -13.24 6.05 6.14
C GLY A 41 -14.15 5.73 7.32
N ILE A 42 -14.42 4.45 7.56
CA ILE A 42 -15.16 4.02 8.74
C ILE A 42 -14.36 4.31 10.02
N MET A 43 -13.09 3.91 10.06
CA MET A 43 -12.21 4.15 11.21
C MET A 43 -12.03 5.64 11.50
N GLN A 44 -11.96 6.49 10.47
CA GLN A 44 -11.80 7.94 10.59
C GLN A 44 -12.92 8.59 11.40
N LYS A 45 -14.09 7.98 11.49
CA LYS A 45 -15.23 8.50 12.29
C LYS A 45 -14.99 8.38 13.79
N PHE A 46 -14.05 7.57 14.21
CA PHE A 46 -13.76 7.27 15.62
C PHE A 46 -12.44 7.89 16.10
N VAL A 47 -11.72 8.61 15.23
CA VAL A 47 -10.46 9.26 15.58
C VAL A 47 -10.46 10.72 15.14
N ASP A 48 -9.94 11.59 15.99
CA ASP A 48 -9.86 13.04 15.75
C ASP A 48 -8.82 13.38 14.69
N GLN A 49 -7.67 12.74 14.81
CA GLN A 49 -6.56 12.95 13.89
C GLN A 49 -6.83 12.33 12.53
N SER A 50 -6.22 12.91 11.52
CA SER A 50 -6.26 12.34 10.17
C SER A 50 -5.52 11.01 10.12
N ILE A 51 -6.16 9.99 9.56
CA ILE A 51 -5.50 8.73 9.23
C ILE A 51 -4.75 8.94 7.90
N SER A 52 -3.43 8.76 7.91
CA SER A 52 -2.60 8.84 6.71
C SER A 52 -2.83 7.58 5.85
N ALA A 53 -3.75 7.67 4.90
CA ALA A 53 -4.10 6.57 4.03
C ALA A 53 -3.20 6.55 2.79
N ASN A 54 -2.55 5.41 2.53
CA ASN A 54 -1.78 5.19 1.30
C ASN A 54 -2.61 4.42 0.30
N THR A 55 -2.49 4.75 -0.97
CA THR A 55 -3.01 3.92 -2.07
C THR A 55 -1.87 3.17 -2.73
N ASN A 56 -2.17 1.97 -3.25
CA ASN A 56 -1.16 1.10 -3.82
C ASN A 56 -1.64 0.62 -5.19
N TYR A 57 -0.74 0.68 -6.16
CA TYR A 57 -1.03 0.31 -7.54
C TYR A 57 0.08 -0.58 -8.08
N ASP A 58 -0.30 -1.70 -8.67
CA ASP A 58 0.60 -2.53 -9.44
C ASP A 58 0.33 -2.28 -10.93
N PRO A 59 1.21 -1.57 -11.65
CA PRO A 59 1.03 -1.29 -13.08
C PRO A 59 0.85 -2.55 -13.92
N ALA A 60 1.48 -3.67 -13.53
CA ALA A 60 1.37 -4.94 -14.26
C ALA A 60 -0.07 -5.51 -14.29
N GLN A 61 -0.96 -5.04 -13.40
CA GLN A 61 -2.37 -5.43 -13.40
C GLN A 61 -3.21 -4.66 -14.44
N PHE A 62 -2.63 -3.67 -15.11
CA PHE A 62 -3.36 -2.81 -16.05
C PHE A 62 -2.84 -2.95 -17.47
N PRO A 63 -3.69 -2.67 -18.50
CA PRO A 63 -3.26 -2.67 -19.88
C PRO A 63 -2.08 -1.73 -20.12
N ASN A 64 -1.09 -2.19 -20.88
CA ASN A 64 0.15 -1.47 -21.18
C ASN A 64 0.97 -1.07 -19.93
N GLU A 65 0.79 -1.80 -18.83
CA GLU A 65 1.49 -1.55 -17.55
C GLU A 65 1.36 -0.09 -17.08
N LYS A 66 0.19 0.49 -17.31
CA LYS A 66 -0.11 1.87 -16.92
C LYS A 66 -1.39 1.95 -16.10
N VAL A 67 -1.28 2.55 -14.93
CA VAL A 67 -2.45 2.81 -14.07
C VAL A 67 -3.35 3.85 -14.74
N PRO A 68 -4.61 3.50 -15.08
CA PRO A 68 -5.51 4.45 -15.71
C PRO A 68 -5.87 5.61 -14.77
N MET A 69 -5.93 6.82 -15.29
CA MET A 69 -6.40 7.99 -14.52
C MET A 69 -7.81 7.76 -13.92
N LYS A 70 -8.64 7.01 -14.62
CA LYS A 70 -9.97 6.61 -14.12
C LYS A 70 -9.87 5.89 -12.77
N GLN A 71 -8.90 5.01 -12.58
CA GLN A 71 -8.72 4.28 -11.31
C GLN A 71 -8.34 5.26 -10.19
N LEU A 72 -7.41 6.17 -10.45
CA LEU A 72 -7.00 7.20 -9.48
C LEU A 72 -8.19 8.08 -9.06
N LEU A 73 -8.99 8.51 -10.02
CA LEU A 73 -10.19 9.31 -9.76
C LEU A 73 -11.25 8.54 -8.98
N GLN A 74 -11.46 7.27 -9.28
CA GLN A 74 -12.39 6.42 -8.53
C GLN A 74 -11.96 6.24 -7.07
N ASP A 75 -10.68 6.05 -6.82
CA ASP A 75 -10.14 5.92 -5.48
C ASP A 75 -10.27 7.24 -4.70
N LEU A 76 -9.96 8.37 -5.34
CA LEU A 76 -10.16 9.70 -4.76
C LEU A 76 -11.63 9.97 -4.40
N LEU A 77 -12.56 9.69 -5.30
CA LEU A 77 -13.98 9.84 -5.05
C LEU A 77 -14.49 8.90 -3.96
N THR A 78 -13.95 7.70 -3.88
CA THR A 78 -14.24 6.74 -2.81
C THR A 78 -13.76 7.29 -1.46
N ALA A 79 -12.53 7.76 -1.39
CA ALA A 79 -11.97 8.38 -0.19
C ALA A 79 -12.84 9.55 0.28
N TYR A 80 -13.19 10.45 -0.62
CA TYR A 80 -14.07 11.59 -0.34
C TYR A 80 -15.44 11.15 0.17
N LYS A 81 -16.09 10.23 -0.53
CA LYS A 81 -17.43 9.71 -0.18
C LYS A 81 -17.49 9.11 1.22
N TYR A 82 -16.45 8.39 1.62
CA TYR A 82 -16.38 7.73 2.92
C TYR A 82 -15.77 8.58 4.04
N GLY A 83 -15.37 9.82 3.73
CA GLY A 83 -14.88 10.77 4.73
C GLY A 83 -13.44 10.54 5.17
N VAL A 84 -12.61 9.97 4.30
CA VAL A 84 -11.16 9.92 4.51
C VAL A 84 -10.61 11.34 4.45
N LYS A 85 -9.92 11.78 5.51
CA LYS A 85 -9.44 13.16 5.60
C LYS A 85 -8.18 13.42 4.78
N THR A 86 -7.31 12.40 4.64
CA THR A 86 -6.02 12.56 3.96
C THR A 86 -5.64 11.32 3.18
N LEU A 87 -5.33 11.47 1.89
CA LEU A 87 -4.52 10.55 1.13
C LEU A 87 -3.06 11.00 1.25
N TYR A 88 -2.14 10.06 1.52
CA TYR A 88 -0.76 10.39 1.85
C TYR A 88 0.21 9.98 0.73
N TYR A 89 0.50 8.70 0.59
CA TYR A 89 1.34 8.20 -0.49
C TYR A 89 0.53 7.45 -1.54
N HIS A 90 0.93 7.62 -2.80
CA HIS A 90 0.51 6.77 -3.91
C HIS A 90 1.69 5.87 -4.29
N ASN A 91 1.70 4.67 -3.74
CA ASN A 91 2.75 3.71 -4.00
C ASN A 91 2.48 2.98 -5.31
N THR A 92 3.50 2.83 -6.12
CA THR A 92 3.47 1.97 -7.31
C THR A 92 4.47 0.84 -7.15
N ARG A 93 4.10 -0.35 -7.58
CA ARG A 93 5.05 -1.44 -7.74
C ARG A 93 5.80 -1.22 -9.05
N ASP A 94 6.97 -0.62 -8.96
CA ASP A 94 7.95 -0.56 -10.05
C ASP A 94 8.92 -1.73 -9.87
N GLY A 95 9.37 -2.33 -10.97
CA GLY A 95 10.26 -3.50 -10.92
C GLY A 95 11.58 -3.30 -10.18
N ALA A 96 11.88 -2.08 -9.75
CA ALA A 96 13.04 -1.76 -8.91
C ALA A 96 12.93 -2.33 -7.49
N SER A 97 11.71 -2.61 -7.00
CA SER A 97 11.52 -3.15 -5.65
C SER A 97 11.92 -4.64 -5.52
N ASP A 98 11.97 -5.36 -6.62
CA ASP A 98 12.40 -6.76 -6.60
C ASP A 98 13.94 -6.90 -6.61
N GLN A 99 14.68 -5.82 -6.89
CA GLN A 99 16.14 -5.77 -6.84
C GLN A 99 16.69 -5.22 -5.51
N ALA A 100 15.84 -4.81 -4.59
CA ALA A 100 16.27 -4.30 -3.29
C ALA A 100 16.66 -5.41 -2.29
N ASP A 101 17.00 -6.59 -2.77
CA ASP A 101 17.52 -7.65 -1.91
C ASP A 101 19.03 -7.52 -1.64
N ASP A 102 19.73 -6.51 -2.22
CA ASP A 102 21.19 -6.40 -2.08
C ASP A 102 21.78 -4.97 -2.01
N GLY A 103 21.00 -4.01 -1.58
CA GLY A 103 21.50 -2.63 -1.44
C GLY A 103 20.84 -1.90 -0.31
N GLY A 104 21.33 -2.09 0.93
CA GLY A 104 20.93 -1.27 2.06
C GLY A 104 21.17 0.21 1.75
N CYS A 105 20.13 1.04 1.91
CA CYS A 105 20.30 2.49 1.97
C CYS A 105 21.24 2.82 3.13
N GLU A 106 22.53 2.99 2.87
CA GLU A 106 23.43 3.65 3.81
C GLU A 106 23.05 5.12 3.86
N GLY A 107 22.55 5.52 5.01
CA GLY A 107 22.31 6.92 5.39
C GLY A 107 20.99 7.49 4.89
N GLY A 108 19.99 7.42 5.70
CA GLY A 108 18.73 8.16 5.93
C GLY A 108 18.22 9.23 4.95
N ALA A 109 18.60 9.21 3.69
CA ALA A 109 18.03 10.08 2.67
C ALA A 109 17.91 9.30 1.36
N CYS A 110 16.69 8.95 0.96
CA CYS A 110 16.43 8.60 -0.43
C CYS A 110 16.81 9.79 -1.30
N LYS A 111 17.80 9.62 -2.18
CA LYS A 111 18.06 10.62 -3.23
C LYS A 111 16.85 10.59 -4.19
N LEU A 112 16.23 11.75 -4.33
CA LEU A 112 15.27 12.06 -5.39
C LEU A 112 15.94 11.97 -6.76
#